data_d7ca70a296d71d6eb469976ac1bcd5aa
#
_entry.id   d7ca70a296d71d6eb469976ac1bcd5aa
#
_cell.length_a   1.000
_cell.length_b   1.000
_cell.length_c   1.000
_cell.angle_alpha   90.00
_cell.angle_beta   90.00
_cell.angle_gamma   90.00
#
_symmetry.space_group_name_H-M   'P 1'
#
loop_
_entity.id
_entity.type
_entity.pdbx_description
1 polymer ?
#
loop_
_entity_poly.entity_id
_entity_poly.type
_entity_poly.pdbx_seq_one_letter_code
_entity_poly.pdbx_strand_id
1 'polypeptide(L)'
;RKISTALAAGCSVICKPDTITPGAVMELVDICKEAGVPDGVINLLSGDPAEISNELMDSDIVKKVSITGSTRVGKIILKKAADKVQRVTMELSGHSPFIVCEDVDINKVADIAITGKFRNNGQVCISPNRFYIQENRKDEFVSAFMDRAKKLKIGNGMDEGVELGPLSTAKRLEEIEKLVETTKSEGAKVLMGGKRPSGFNKGYYYEPTVFDDVKDNFTIMKEEPFGPLVPILTFKTFDEVIKRANDNDLGLCSYLYTNSMDKAHIGSEKLESGVVAVNTG
;
A
#
# COMPACT_ATOMS: atom_id res chain seq x y z
N ARG A 1 -1.31 16.25 -2.83
CA ARG A 1 -2.00 16.08 -4.12
C ARG A 1 -3.39 16.72 -4.12
N LYS A 2 -4.34 16.34 -3.24
CA LYS A 2 -5.75 16.79 -3.30
C LYS A 2 -5.91 18.30 -3.08
N ILE A 3 -5.39 18.82 -1.97
CA ILE A 3 -5.50 20.24 -1.61
C ILE A 3 -4.80 21.13 -2.65
N SER A 4 -3.54 20.85 -2.98
CA SER A 4 -2.74 21.67 -3.89
C SER A 4 -3.35 21.77 -5.29
N THR A 5 -3.87 20.66 -5.84
CA THR A 5 -4.50 20.66 -7.16
C THR A 5 -5.84 21.41 -7.17
N ALA A 6 -6.63 21.33 -6.10
CA ALA A 6 -7.87 22.10 -5.97
C ALA A 6 -7.59 23.60 -5.88
N LEU A 7 -6.62 24.03 -5.08
CA LEU A 7 -6.21 25.42 -4.97
C LEU A 7 -5.66 25.97 -6.29
N ALA A 8 -4.82 25.19 -6.99
CA ALA A 8 -4.31 25.57 -8.31
C ALA A 8 -5.42 25.75 -9.35
N ALA A 9 -6.55 25.04 -9.20
CA ALA A 9 -7.75 25.19 -10.03
C ALA A 9 -8.69 26.30 -9.55
N GLY A 10 -8.33 27.09 -8.52
CA GLY A 10 -9.17 28.16 -7.95
C GLY A 10 -10.37 27.66 -7.14
N CYS A 11 -10.34 26.41 -6.66
CA CYS A 11 -11.44 25.83 -5.87
C CYS A 11 -11.17 25.97 -4.38
N SER A 12 -12.21 26.22 -3.59
CA SER A 12 -12.19 26.02 -2.15
C SER A 12 -12.22 24.53 -1.80
N VAL A 13 -11.68 24.19 -0.64
CA VAL A 13 -11.53 22.81 -0.17
C VAL A 13 -12.07 22.65 1.24
N ILE A 14 -12.86 21.61 1.45
CA ILE A 14 -13.15 21.08 2.78
C ILE A 14 -12.34 19.81 2.95
N CYS A 15 -11.44 19.78 3.90
CA CYS A 15 -10.56 18.64 4.17
C CYS A 15 -11.03 17.93 5.44
N LYS A 16 -11.30 16.64 5.33
CA LYS A 16 -11.49 15.73 6.47
C LYS A 16 -10.28 14.81 6.57
N PRO A 17 -9.38 15.01 7.51
CA PRO A 17 -8.23 14.15 7.71
C PRO A 17 -8.66 12.77 8.24
N ASP A 18 -7.74 11.80 8.19
CA ASP A 18 -7.92 10.54 8.90
C ASP A 18 -8.03 10.80 10.41
N THR A 19 -8.93 10.06 11.08
CA THR A 19 -9.20 10.24 12.51
C THR A 19 -8.03 9.84 13.42
N ILE A 20 -7.11 9.01 12.90
CA ILE A 20 -5.95 8.51 13.65
C ILE A 20 -4.75 9.46 13.49
N THR A 21 -4.65 10.15 12.34
CA THR A 21 -3.50 10.98 12.00
C THR A 21 -3.90 12.40 11.55
N PRO A 22 -4.71 13.15 12.34
CA PRO A 22 -5.21 14.45 11.91
C PRO A 22 -4.13 15.54 11.99
N GLY A 23 -3.16 15.43 12.89
CA GLY A 23 -2.22 16.50 13.26
C GLY A 23 -1.44 17.06 12.08
N ALA A 24 -0.88 16.23 11.21
CA ALA A 24 -0.11 16.69 10.05
C ALA A 24 -0.94 17.51 9.05
N VAL A 25 -2.25 17.21 8.93
CA VAL A 25 -3.14 17.97 8.03
C VAL A 25 -3.58 19.28 8.70
N MET A 26 -3.75 19.28 10.03
CA MET A 26 -4.05 20.49 10.80
C MET A 26 -2.92 21.50 10.65
N GLU A 27 -1.67 21.08 10.91
CA GLU A 27 -0.47 21.92 10.71
C GLU A 27 -0.35 22.43 9.27
N LEU A 28 -0.62 21.58 8.25
CA LEU A 28 -0.60 22.01 6.87
C LEU A 28 -1.60 23.12 6.59
N VAL A 29 -2.79 23.08 7.17
CA VAL A 29 -3.82 24.12 7.01
C VAL A 29 -3.38 25.42 7.67
N ASP A 30 -2.79 25.36 8.86
CA ASP A 30 -2.24 26.52 9.56
C ASP A 30 -1.09 27.17 8.77
N ILE A 31 -0.16 26.39 8.25
CA ILE A 31 0.91 26.85 7.35
C ILE A 31 0.34 27.52 6.09
N CYS A 32 -0.72 26.97 5.49
CA CYS A 32 -1.37 27.60 4.34
C CYS A 32 -1.96 28.98 4.69
N LYS A 33 -2.56 29.11 5.87
CA LYS A 33 -3.08 30.40 6.38
C LYS A 33 -1.96 31.40 6.60
N GLU A 34 -0.87 31.00 7.24
CA GLU A 34 0.33 31.83 7.43
C GLU A 34 0.95 32.29 6.11
N ALA A 35 0.91 31.41 5.08
CA ALA A 35 1.36 31.72 3.74
C ALA A 35 0.41 32.66 2.95
N GLY A 36 -0.69 33.13 3.55
CA GLY A 36 -1.62 34.11 2.97
C GLY A 36 -2.78 33.52 2.17
N VAL A 37 -3.08 32.23 2.33
CA VAL A 37 -4.33 31.65 1.76
C VAL A 37 -5.52 32.29 2.50
N PRO A 38 -6.47 32.92 1.76
CA PRO A 38 -7.61 33.61 2.39
C PRO A 38 -8.49 32.69 3.22
N ASP A 39 -9.09 33.22 4.27
CA ASP A 39 -10.05 32.51 5.11
C ASP A 39 -11.20 31.93 4.27
N GLY A 40 -11.64 30.69 4.58
CA GLY A 40 -12.69 29.99 3.88
C GLY A 40 -12.26 29.26 2.60
N VAL A 41 -11.03 29.47 2.11
CA VAL A 41 -10.50 28.74 0.95
C VAL A 41 -10.11 27.31 1.31
N ILE A 42 -9.48 27.10 2.48
CA ILE A 42 -9.23 25.77 3.04
C ILE A 42 -9.98 25.68 4.37
N ASN A 43 -10.82 24.66 4.49
CA ASN A 43 -11.58 24.37 5.70
C ASN A 43 -11.27 22.97 6.19
N LEU A 44 -11.16 22.77 7.49
CA LEU A 44 -10.85 21.48 8.10
C LEU A 44 -11.99 21.03 9.00
N LEU A 45 -12.44 19.79 8.83
CA LEU A 45 -13.43 19.14 9.66
C LEU A 45 -12.85 17.87 10.30
N SER A 46 -12.99 17.74 11.61
CA SER A 46 -12.61 16.53 12.35
C SER A 46 -13.83 16.02 13.11
N GLY A 47 -14.08 14.71 13.07
CA GLY A 47 -15.22 14.06 13.70
C GLY A 47 -15.54 12.70 13.07
N ASP A 48 -16.76 12.23 13.26
CA ASP A 48 -17.21 10.96 12.69
C ASP A 48 -17.16 10.99 11.16
N PRO A 49 -16.42 10.05 10.51
CA PRO A 49 -16.25 10.05 9.07
C PRO A 49 -17.55 9.87 8.28
N ALA A 50 -18.49 9.08 8.80
CA ALA A 50 -19.74 8.81 8.10
C ALA A 50 -20.67 10.01 8.18
N GLU A 51 -20.80 10.63 9.36
CA GLU A 51 -21.60 11.84 9.57
C GLU A 51 -21.11 12.98 8.68
N ILE A 52 -19.81 13.31 8.77
CA ILE A 52 -19.22 14.40 7.96
C ILE A 52 -19.39 14.13 6.44
N SER A 53 -19.09 12.90 6.01
CA SER A 53 -19.19 12.57 4.58
C SER A 53 -20.64 12.64 4.09
N ASN A 54 -21.59 12.20 4.89
CA ASN A 54 -23.00 12.25 4.54
C ASN A 54 -23.47 13.70 4.39
N GLU A 55 -23.20 14.54 5.36
CA GLU A 55 -23.60 15.95 5.34
C GLU A 55 -22.98 16.71 4.14
N LEU A 56 -21.67 16.52 3.91
CA LEU A 56 -21.01 17.18 2.79
C LEU A 56 -21.54 16.71 1.43
N MET A 57 -21.84 15.43 1.28
CA MET A 57 -22.32 14.88 0.01
C MET A 57 -23.79 15.21 -0.25
N ASP A 58 -24.58 15.47 0.78
CA ASP A 58 -25.96 15.92 0.67
C ASP A 58 -26.05 17.43 0.35
N SER A 59 -24.95 18.16 0.46
CA SER A 59 -24.88 19.58 0.15
C SER A 59 -24.87 19.84 -1.37
N ASP A 60 -25.67 20.83 -1.82
CA ASP A 60 -25.66 21.28 -3.21
C ASP A 60 -24.44 22.12 -3.58
N ILE A 61 -23.67 22.57 -2.59
CA ILE A 61 -22.47 23.38 -2.79
C ILE A 61 -21.27 22.48 -3.18
N VAL A 62 -21.18 21.28 -2.63
CA VAL A 62 -20.09 20.35 -2.89
C VAL A 62 -20.25 19.72 -4.28
N LYS A 63 -19.37 20.07 -5.21
CA LYS A 63 -19.43 19.61 -6.61
C LYS A 63 -18.48 18.44 -6.90
N LYS A 64 -17.44 18.25 -6.10
CA LYS A 64 -16.45 17.19 -6.28
C LYS A 64 -16.04 16.58 -4.95
N VAL A 65 -15.96 15.26 -4.92
CA VAL A 65 -15.43 14.48 -3.80
C VAL A 65 -14.13 13.79 -4.24
N SER A 66 -13.09 13.93 -3.42
CA SER A 66 -11.82 13.19 -3.62
C SER A 66 -11.48 12.44 -2.34
N ILE A 67 -11.33 11.14 -2.42
CA ILE A 67 -11.05 10.27 -1.26
C ILE A 67 -9.79 9.43 -1.47
N THR A 68 -9.08 9.17 -0.37
CA THR A 68 -8.14 8.05 -0.22
C THR A 68 -8.68 7.14 0.87
N GLY A 69 -8.82 5.87 0.60
CA GLY A 69 -9.37 4.91 1.56
C GLY A 69 -9.52 3.50 0.99
N SER A 70 -10.22 2.64 1.71
CA SER A 70 -10.47 1.27 1.23
C SER A 70 -11.44 1.25 0.04
N THR A 71 -11.33 0.23 -0.81
CA THR A 71 -12.27 0.00 -1.93
C THR A 71 -13.72 -0.07 -1.44
N ARG A 72 -13.98 -0.65 -0.27
CA ARG A 72 -15.32 -0.70 0.34
C ARG A 72 -15.89 0.70 0.58
N VAL A 73 -15.10 1.60 1.17
CA VAL A 73 -15.52 2.99 1.43
C VAL A 73 -15.69 3.74 0.11
N GLY A 74 -14.79 3.55 -0.85
CA GLY A 74 -14.91 4.13 -2.19
C GLY A 74 -16.23 3.79 -2.88
N LYS A 75 -16.65 2.51 -2.81
CA LYS A 75 -17.95 2.07 -3.36
C LYS A 75 -19.16 2.76 -2.69
N ILE A 76 -19.10 3.02 -1.38
CA ILE A 76 -20.15 3.75 -0.65
C ILE A 76 -20.21 5.19 -1.15
N ILE A 77 -19.06 5.86 -1.23
CA ILE A 77 -18.98 7.26 -1.71
C ILE A 77 -19.44 7.40 -3.17
N LEU A 78 -19.04 6.47 -4.05
CA LEU A 78 -19.48 6.46 -5.45
C LEU A 78 -21.00 6.35 -5.59
N LYS A 79 -21.61 5.43 -4.82
CA LYS A 79 -23.07 5.28 -4.82
C LYS A 79 -23.77 6.57 -4.40
N LYS A 80 -23.30 7.20 -3.33
CA LYS A 80 -23.90 8.46 -2.84
C LYS A 80 -23.65 9.64 -3.79
N ALA A 81 -22.46 9.73 -4.41
CA ALA A 81 -22.14 10.77 -5.37
C ALA A 81 -23.04 10.72 -6.63
N ALA A 82 -23.54 9.53 -6.98
CA ALA A 82 -24.42 9.33 -8.12
C ALA A 82 -25.77 10.09 -7.97
N ASP A 83 -26.31 10.21 -6.74
CA ASP A 83 -27.58 10.88 -6.47
C ASP A 83 -27.58 12.36 -6.90
N LYS A 84 -26.41 13.01 -6.83
CA LYS A 84 -26.21 14.42 -7.22
C LYS A 84 -25.29 14.60 -8.44
N VAL A 85 -24.90 13.51 -9.10
CA VAL A 85 -23.97 13.52 -10.23
C VAL A 85 -22.66 14.26 -9.89
N GLN A 86 -22.17 14.12 -8.65
CA GLN A 86 -20.94 14.77 -8.19
C GLN A 86 -19.72 14.12 -8.88
N ARG A 87 -18.74 14.95 -9.22
CA ARG A 87 -17.45 14.43 -9.71
C ARG A 87 -16.69 13.72 -8.59
N VAL A 88 -16.09 12.58 -8.90
CA VAL A 88 -15.33 11.80 -7.93
C VAL A 88 -13.91 11.54 -8.41
N THR A 89 -12.96 11.52 -7.46
CA THR A 89 -11.59 11.01 -7.66
C THR A 89 -11.30 10.05 -6.52
N MET A 90 -10.96 8.80 -6.88
CA MET A 90 -10.82 7.70 -5.93
C MET A 90 -9.39 7.19 -5.92
N GLU A 91 -8.72 7.26 -4.76
CA GLU A 91 -7.45 6.60 -4.46
C GLU A 91 -7.76 5.47 -3.47
N LEU A 92 -7.78 4.25 -3.96
CA LEU A 92 -8.29 3.10 -3.22
C LEU A 92 -7.19 2.07 -2.94
N SER A 93 -7.59 0.87 -2.52
CA SER A 93 -6.69 -0.24 -2.23
C SER A 93 -5.83 -0.62 -3.44
N GLY A 94 -4.62 -1.10 -3.18
CA GLY A 94 -3.73 -1.70 -4.15
C GLY A 94 -3.25 -3.08 -3.69
N HIS A 95 -2.81 -3.92 -4.63
CA HIS A 95 -2.21 -5.22 -4.32
C HIS A 95 -1.06 -5.52 -5.27
N SER A 96 -0.06 -4.65 -5.21
CA SER A 96 1.00 -4.50 -6.20
C SER A 96 1.80 -5.78 -6.41
N PRO A 97 1.88 -6.31 -7.65
CA PRO A 97 2.85 -7.34 -8.00
C PRO A 97 4.26 -6.76 -8.04
N PHE A 98 5.23 -7.54 -7.56
CA PHE A 98 6.66 -7.27 -7.59
C PHE A 98 7.32 -8.38 -8.37
N ILE A 99 7.64 -8.12 -9.64
CA ILE A 99 8.09 -9.12 -10.61
C ILE A 99 9.59 -9.00 -10.80
N VAL A 100 10.34 -10.08 -10.54
CA VAL A 100 11.80 -10.14 -10.65
C VAL A 100 12.19 -11.15 -11.71
N CYS A 101 12.71 -10.67 -12.85
CA CYS A 101 13.24 -11.52 -13.91
C CYS A 101 14.66 -12.01 -13.59
N GLU A 102 15.13 -13.02 -14.33
CA GLU A 102 16.44 -13.65 -14.10
C GLU A 102 17.65 -12.75 -14.42
N ASP A 103 17.46 -11.75 -15.24
CA ASP A 103 18.50 -10.92 -15.85
C ASP A 103 18.91 -9.70 -14.99
N VAL A 104 18.48 -9.63 -13.74
CA VAL A 104 18.78 -8.50 -12.84
C VAL A 104 19.79 -8.83 -11.76
N ASP A 105 20.37 -7.79 -11.16
CA ASP A 105 21.16 -7.89 -9.93
C ASP A 105 20.22 -8.10 -8.73
N ILE A 106 20.14 -9.32 -8.23
CA ILE A 106 19.26 -9.72 -7.13
C ILE A 106 19.54 -8.92 -5.85
N ASN A 107 20.78 -8.59 -5.58
CA ASN A 107 21.12 -7.84 -4.37
C ASN A 107 20.53 -6.42 -4.41
N LYS A 108 20.64 -5.74 -5.55
CA LYS A 108 20.02 -4.41 -5.73
C LYS A 108 18.50 -4.48 -5.66
N VAL A 109 17.90 -5.49 -6.28
CA VAL A 109 16.44 -5.67 -6.24
C VAL A 109 15.97 -5.99 -4.83
N ALA A 110 16.70 -6.79 -4.05
CA ALA A 110 16.39 -7.06 -2.66
C ALA A 110 16.45 -5.79 -1.79
N ASP A 111 17.42 -4.89 -1.99
CA ASP A 111 17.50 -3.60 -1.28
C ASP A 111 16.27 -2.73 -1.57
N ILE A 112 15.86 -2.65 -2.84
CA ILE A 112 14.65 -1.91 -3.25
C ILE A 112 13.40 -2.56 -2.65
N ALA A 113 13.32 -3.89 -2.67
CA ALA A 113 12.19 -4.64 -2.13
C ALA A 113 12.01 -4.41 -0.62
N ILE A 114 13.09 -4.40 0.15
CA ILE A 114 13.06 -4.09 1.59
C ILE A 114 12.52 -2.69 1.85
N THR A 115 13.08 -1.69 1.16
CA THR A 115 12.65 -0.30 1.31
C THR A 115 11.19 -0.10 0.90
N GLY A 116 10.80 -0.63 -0.26
CA GLY A 116 9.42 -0.52 -0.77
C GLY A 116 8.40 -1.25 0.10
N LYS A 117 8.76 -2.45 0.58
CA LYS A 117 7.84 -3.28 1.38
C LYS A 117 7.67 -2.79 2.80
N PHE A 118 8.77 -2.41 3.46
CA PHE A 118 8.71 -2.13 4.90
C PHE A 118 8.55 -0.65 5.24
N ARG A 119 8.55 0.26 4.25
CA ARG A 119 8.14 1.65 4.46
C ARG A 119 6.78 1.69 5.14
N ASN A 120 6.67 2.45 6.24
CA ASN A 120 5.44 2.53 7.05
C ASN A 120 4.88 1.16 7.44
N ASN A 121 5.77 0.18 7.66
CA ASN A 121 5.42 -1.21 8.03
C ASN A 121 4.50 -1.90 6.99
N GLY A 122 4.67 -1.60 5.70
CA GLY A 122 3.85 -2.13 4.62
C GLY A 122 2.44 -1.55 4.53
N GLN A 123 2.11 -0.56 5.35
CA GLN A 123 0.80 0.12 5.36
C GLN A 123 0.77 1.25 4.32
N VAL A 124 1.00 0.88 3.06
CA VAL A 124 1.05 1.79 1.91
C VAL A 124 0.30 1.15 0.75
N CYS A 125 -0.60 1.90 0.09
CA CYS A 125 -1.43 1.39 -1.00
C CYS A 125 -0.65 0.91 -2.24
N ILE A 126 0.59 1.38 -2.42
CA ILE A 126 1.51 0.93 -3.46
C ILE A 126 2.58 -0.04 -2.92
N SER A 127 2.47 -0.53 -1.67
CA SER A 127 3.44 -1.50 -1.13
C SER A 127 3.49 -2.75 -2.01
N PRO A 128 4.70 -3.28 -2.33
CA PRO A 128 4.82 -4.60 -2.94
C PRO A 128 4.16 -5.66 -2.06
N ASN A 129 3.20 -6.40 -2.60
CA ASN A 129 2.41 -7.36 -1.81
C ASN A 129 2.41 -8.77 -2.40
N ARG A 130 2.66 -8.92 -3.71
CA ARG A 130 2.69 -10.21 -4.41
C ARG A 130 4.03 -10.35 -5.11
N PHE A 131 4.95 -11.14 -4.51
CA PHE A 131 6.32 -11.28 -5.00
C PHE A 131 6.42 -12.46 -5.96
N TYR A 132 6.62 -12.18 -7.24
CA TYR A 132 6.84 -13.15 -8.30
C TYR A 132 8.32 -13.13 -8.70
N ILE A 133 9.04 -14.22 -8.41
CA ILE A 133 10.46 -14.34 -8.68
C ILE A 133 10.66 -15.41 -9.77
N GLN A 134 11.45 -15.12 -10.80
CA GLN A 134 11.77 -16.13 -11.81
C GLN A 134 12.40 -17.36 -11.15
N GLU A 135 11.95 -18.57 -11.50
CA GLU A 135 12.17 -19.80 -10.74
C GLU A 135 13.65 -20.05 -10.42
N ASN A 136 14.55 -19.84 -11.39
CA ASN A 136 15.99 -20.03 -11.25
C ASN A 136 16.70 -18.99 -10.36
N ARG A 137 16.00 -17.96 -9.90
CA ARG A 137 16.55 -16.88 -9.03
C ARG A 137 15.90 -16.84 -7.66
N LYS A 138 14.95 -17.76 -7.38
CA LYS A 138 14.17 -17.75 -6.14
C LYS A 138 15.05 -17.83 -4.90
N ASP A 139 15.92 -18.84 -4.82
CA ASP A 139 16.69 -19.09 -3.60
C ASP A 139 17.66 -17.95 -3.31
N GLU A 140 18.28 -17.38 -4.34
CA GLU A 140 19.15 -16.22 -4.23
C GLU A 140 18.38 -14.99 -3.72
N PHE A 141 17.19 -14.72 -4.28
CA PHE A 141 16.36 -13.61 -3.84
C PHE A 141 15.87 -13.78 -2.40
N VAL A 142 15.37 -14.96 -2.04
CA VAL A 142 14.90 -15.27 -0.68
C VAL A 142 16.02 -15.07 0.34
N SER A 143 17.21 -15.61 0.05
CA SER A 143 18.38 -15.44 0.92
C SER A 143 18.75 -13.97 1.09
N ALA A 144 18.91 -13.24 -0.02
CA ALA A 144 19.29 -11.83 -0.02
C ALA A 144 18.23 -10.96 0.69
N PHE A 145 16.96 -11.23 0.48
CA PHE A 145 15.86 -10.51 1.12
C PHE A 145 15.80 -10.77 2.62
N MET A 146 15.87 -12.04 3.05
CA MET A 146 15.82 -12.41 4.46
C MET A 146 17.02 -11.87 5.26
N ASP A 147 18.22 -11.86 4.67
CA ASP A 147 19.42 -11.31 5.31
C ASP A 147 19.31 -9.81 5.63
N ARG A 148 18.56 -9.09 4.79
CA ARG A 148 18.23 -7.66 4.99
C ARG A 148 17.10 -7.48 5.98
N ALA A 149 16.01 -8.24 5.80
CA ALA A 149 14.83 -8.14 6.66
C ALA A 149 15.14 -8.43 8.14
N LYS A 150 16.07 -9.37 8.42
CA LYS A 150 16.53 -9.69 9.78
C LYS A 150 17.28 -8.54 10.47
N LYS A 151 17.84 -7.60 9.69
CA LYS A 151 18.59 -6.45 10.22
C LYS A 151 17.69 -5.26 10.57
N LEU A 152 16.43 -5.26 10.12
CA LEU A 152 15.50 -4.18 10.39
C LEU A 152 15.25 -4.06 11.91
N LYS A 153 15.55 -2.89 12.44
CA LYS A 153 15.34 -2.57 13.86
C LYS A 153 13.87 -2.21 14.08
N ILE A 154 13.20 -3.05 14.87
CA ILE A 154 11.80 -2.80 15.29
C ILE A 154 11.82 -1.95 16.55
N GLY A 155 10.98 -0.91 16.63
CA GLY A 155 10.91 -0.05 17.80
C GLY A 155 10.01 1.17 17.65
N ASN A 156 10.15 2.10 18.58
CA ASN A 156 9.49 3.40 18.47
C ASN A 156 10.16 4.21 17.35
N GLY A 157 9.39 4.73 16.41
CA GLY A 157 9.89 5.51 15.27
C GLY A 157 10.60 6.83 15.64
N MET A 158 10.54 7.24 16.91
CA MET A 158 11.30 8.39 17.43
C MET A 158 12.71 8.00 17.91
N ASP A 159 13.01 6.70 18.02
CA ASP A 159 14.30 6.21 18.44
C ASP A 159 15.26 6.10 17.24
N GLU A 160 16.53 6.42 17.44
CA GLU A 160 17.55 6.39 16.41
C GLU A 160 17.75 4.99 15.82
N GLY A 161 17.79 4.92 14.50
CA GLY A 161 18.03 3.69 13.75
C GLY A 161 16.83 2.73 13.71
N VAL A 162 15.67 3.10 14.22
CA VAL A 162 14.43 2.31 14.06
C VAL A 162 13.91 2.47 12.63
N GLU A 163 13.64 1.33 12.00
CA GLU A 163 13.17 1.25 10.61
C GLU A 163 11.73 0.73 10.53
N LEU A 164 11.29 -0.03 11.54
CA LEU A 164 9.97 -0.65 11.60
C LEU A 164 9.24 -0.23 12.88
N GLY A 165 8.26 0.66 12.73
CA GLY A 165 7.36 1.09 13.80
C GLY A 165 6.22 0.10 14.03
N PRO A 166 5.24 0.46 14.89
CA PRO A 166 4.03 -0.33 15.09
C PRO A 166 3.06 -0.21 13.90
N LEU A 167 2.14 -1.14 13.79
CA LEU A 167 0.93 -1.00 12.98
C LEU A 167 0.05 0.14 13.55
N SER A 168 -0.80 0.71 12.70
CA SER A 168 -1.56 1.92 13.05
C SER A 168 -2.64 1.68 14.12
N THR A 169 -3.23 0.48 14.21
CA THR A 169 -4.36 0.19 15.11
C THR A 169 -4.33 -1.25 15.61
N ALA A 170 -5.03 -1.49 16.74
CA ALA A 170 -5.28 -2.85 17.23
C ALA A 170 -6.00 -3.70 16.17
N LYS A 171 -7.02 -3.13 15.52
CA LYS A 171 -7.77 -3.80 14.47
C LYS A 171 -6.86 -4.25 13.32
N ARG A 172 -5.90 -3.41 12.90
CA ARG A 172 -4.94 -3.79 11.86
C ARG A 172 -4.06 -4.95 12.29
N LEU A 173 -3.61 -4.95 13.55
CA LEU A 173 -2.84 -6.07 14.09
C LEU A 173 -3.65 -7.38 14.07
N GLU A 174 -4.91 -7.36 14.49
CA GLU A 174 -5.80 -8.53 14.45
C GLU A 174 -6.02 -9.04 13.02
N GLU A 175 -6.21 -8.13 12.05
CA GLU A 175 -6.36 -8.48 10.63
C GLU A 175 -5.09 -9.14 10.07
N ILE A 176 -3.90 -8.64 10.42
CA ILE A 176 -2.61 -9.23 10.03
C ILE A 176 -2.45 -10.61 10.66
N GLU A 177 -2.71 -10.78 11.96
CA GLU A 177 -2.61 -12.07 12.64
C GLU A 177 -3.54 -13.10 11.99
N LYS A 178 -4.79 -12.71 11.73
CA LYS A 178 -5.76 -13.56 11.04
C LYS A 178 -5.28 -13.97 9.65
N LEU A 179 -4.77 -13.02 8.86
CA LEU A 179 -4.28 -13.31 7.52
C LEU A 179 -3.08 -14.25 7.54
N VAL A 180 -2.16 -14.10 8.50
CA VAL A 180 -1.02 -14.99 8.70
C VAL A 180 -1.48 -16.40 9.01
N GLU A 181 -2.41 -16.58 9.96
CA GLU A 181 -2.94 -17.91 10.31
C GLU A 181 -3.73 -18.54 9.15
N THR A 182 -4.51 -17.74 8.42
CA THR A 182 -5.20 -18.23 7.21
C THR A 182 -4.20 -18.70 6.17
N THR A 183 -3.16 -17.92 5.86
CA THR A 183 -2.13 -18.27 4.87
C THR A 183 -1.38 -19.56 5.26
N LYS A 184 -1.08 -19.74 6.55
CA LYS A 184 -0.50 -20.99 7.08
C LYS A 184 -1.43 -22.18 6.90
N SER A 185 -2.73 -21.99 7.20
CA SER A 185 -3.74 -23.07 7.07
C SER A 185 -4.00 -23.47 5.62
N GLU A 186 -3.78 -22.53 4.67
CA GLU A 186 -3.84 -22.79 3.23
C GLU A 186 -2.62 -23.55 2.71
N GLY A 187 -1.56 -23.73 3.53
CA GLY A 187 -0.40 -24.56 3.24
C GLY A 187 0.90 -23.79 2.99
N ALA A 188 0.93 -22.47 3.19
CA ALA A 188 2.16 -21.70 3.07
C ALA A 188 3.13 -22.00 4.21
N LYS A 189 4.43 -21.98 3.90
CA LYS A 189 5.51 -22.12 4.86
C LYS A 189 6.01 -20.75 5.30
N VAL A 190 6.03 -20.51 6.62
CA VAL A 190 6.65 -19.30 7.18
C VAL A 190 8.17 -19.50 7.25
N LEU A 191 8.91 -18.69 6.51
CA LEU A 191 10.39 -18.67 6.53
C LEU A 191 10.94 -17.75 7.60
N MET A 192 10.20 -16.67 7.93
CA MET A 192 10.59 -15.68 8.93
C MET A 192 9.36 -14.97 9.50
N GLY A 193 9.41 -14.54 10.77
CA GLY A 193 8.35 -13.76 11.41
C GLY A 193 7.09 -14.57 11.73
N GLY A 194 5.93 -14.03 11.38
CA GLY A 194 4.63 -14.66 11.62
C GLY A 194 4.12 -14.52 13.04
N LYS A 195 4.64 -13.54 13.80
CA LYS A 195 4.30 -13.32 15.21
C LYS A 195 4.60 -11.89 15.66
N ARG A 196 4.11 -11.54 16.83
CA ARG A 196 4.53 -10.30 17.52
C ARG A 196 5.98 -10.45 18.01
N PRO A 197 6.82 -9.40 17.91
CA PRO A 197 8.18 -9.43 18.43
C PRO A 197 8.15 -9.48 19.97
N SER A 198 9.14 -10.16 20.56
CA SER A 198 9.32 -10.18 22.01
C SER A 198 9.82 -8.82 22.53
N GLY A 199 9.56 -8.53 23.80
CA GLY A 199 10.07 -7.33 24.49
C GLY A 199 9.22 -6.07 24.35
N PHE A 200 8.08 -6.11 23.64
CA PHE A 200 7.16 -4.98 23.51
C PHE A 200 5.88 -5.22 24.32
N ASN A 201 5.70 -4.44 25.40
CA ASN A 201 4.52 -4.51 26.25
C ASN A 201 3.39 -3.55 25.80
N LYS A 202 3.71 -2.62 24.89
CA LYS A 202 2.79 -1.62 24.33
C LYS A 202 3.08 -1.44 22.85
N GLY A 203 2.05 -1.00 22.09
CA GLY A 203 2.13 -0.80 20.65
C GLY A 203 1.74 -2.07 19.87
N TYR A 204 1.43 -1.87 18.61
CA TYR A 204 0.89 -2.91 17.71
C TYR A 204 1.99 -3.45 16.80
N TYR A 205 3.10 -3.90 17.39
CA TYR A 205 4.25 -4.39 16.64
C TYR A 205 4.01 -5.77 16.05
N TYR A 206 4.50 -5.98 14.83
CA TYR A 206 4.48 -7.26 14.14
C TYR A 206 5.79 -7.47 13.36
N GLU A 207 6.32 -8.69 13.38
CA GLU A 207 7.59 -8.99 12.71
C GLU A 207 7.44 -8.99 11.18
N PRO A 208 8.47 -8.57 10.41
CA PRO A 208 8.57 -8.85 8.99
C PRO A 208 8.32 -10.35 8.75
N THR A 209 7.34 -10.67 7.91
CA THR A 209 6.89 -12.05 7.74
C THR A 209 7.03 -12.47 6.29
N VAL A 210 7.82 -13.51 6.05
CA VAL A 210 8.07 -14.06 4.71
C VAL A 210 7.46 -15.44 4.59
N PHE A 211 6.66 -15.64 3.54
CA PHE A 211 6.04 -16.91 3.21
C PHE A 211 6.61 -17.51 1.94
N ASP A 212 6.83 -18.81 1.96
CA ASP A 212 7.10 -19.66 0.80
C ASP A 212 5.96 -20.65 0.56
N ASP A 213 6.02 -21.39 -0.55
CA ASP A 213 5.00 -22.35 -0.97
C ASP A 213 3.60 -21.73 -1.10
N VAL A 214 3.52 -20.43 -1.41
CA VAL A 214 2.28 -19.70 -1.64
C VAL A 214 1.74 -19.99 -3.05
N LYS A 215 0.41 -20.08 -3.18
CA LYS A 215 -0.27 -20.25 -4.47
C LYS A 215 -1.18 -19.05 -4.76
N ASP A 216 -1.43 -18.76 -6.04
CA ASP A 216 -2.25 -17.61 -6.45
C ASP A 216 -3.67 -17.62 -5.90
N ASN A 217 -4.21 -18.80 -5.57
CA ASN A 217 -5.54 -18.93 -4.98
C ASN A 217 -5.60 -18.69 -3.46
N PHE A 218 -4.47 -18.49 -2.78
CA PHE A 218 -4.44 -18.20 -1.35
C PHE A 218 -5.01 -16.82 -1.04
N THR A 219 -5.59 -16.68 0.15
CA THR A 219 -6.23 -15.42 0.61
C THR A 219 -5.27 -14.24 0.57
N ILE A 220 -4.00 -14.44 0.97
CA ILE A 220 -2.96 -13.38 0.97
C ILE A 220 -2.64 -12.86 -0.44
N MET A 221 -2.98 -13.59 -1.51
CA MET A 221 -2.78 -13.16 -2.89
C MET A 221 -3.99 -12.41 -3.48
N LYS A 222 -5.12 -12.41 -2.78
CA LYS A 222 -6.38 -11.78 -3.19
C LYS A 222 -6.73 -10.54 -2.37
N GLU A 223 -6.35 -10.54 -1.10
CA GLU A 223 -6.65 -9.46 -0.16
C GLU A 223 -5.40 -8.60 0.09
N GLU A 224 -5.52 -7.27 0.02
CA GLU A 224 -4.45 -6.35 0.38
C GLU A 224 -4.07 -6.52 1.86
N PRO A 225 -2.83 -6.98 2.18
CA PRO A 225 -2.45 -7.23 3.56
C PRO A 225 -2.30 -5.95 4.38
N PHE A 226 -1.91 -4.83 3.76
CA PHE A 226 -1.63 -3.55 4.40
C PHE A 226 -0.79 -3.70 5.67
N GLY A 227 0.31 -4.44 5.55
CA GLY A 227 1.20 -4.83 6.65
C GLY A 227 2.49 -5.51 6.16
N PRO A 228 3.36 -5.98 7.09
CA PRO A 228 4.71 -6.45 6.78
C PRO A 228 4.76 -7.91 6.28
N LEU A 229 3.86 -8.29 5.38
CA LEU A 229 3.73 -9.65 4.86
C LEU A 229 4.26 -9.77 3.43
N VAL A 230 5.07 -10.80 3.17
CA VAL A 230 5.80 -11.04 1.91
C VAL A 230 5.54 -12.46 1.43
N PRO A 231 4.49 -12.71 0.65
CA PRO A 231 4.30 -13.98 -0.03
C PRO A 231 5.21 -14.07 -1.26
N ILE A 232 5.97 -15.15 -1.40
CA ILE A 232 6.88 -15.38 -2.52
C ILE A 232 6.37 -16.54 -3.36
N LEU A 233 6.25 -16.28 -4.66
CA LEU A 233 5.86 -17.24 -5.69
C LEU A 233 6.92 -17.27 -6.78
N THR A 234 6.96 -18.37 -7.53
CA THR A 234 7.83 -18.48 -8.72
C THR A 234 7.03 -18.41 -10.00
N PHE A 235 7.70 -18.02 -11.08
CA PHE A 235 7.19 -18.12 -12.45
C PHE A 235 8.29 -18.63 -13.40
N LYS A 236 7.88 -19.23 -14.52
CA LYS A 236 8.80 -19.78 -15.53
C LYS A 236 8.93 -18.87 -16.73
N THR A 237 7.83 -18.34 -17.24
CA THR A 237 7.82 -17.50 -18.44
C THR A 237 7.27 -16.11 -18.16
N PHE A 238 7.70 -15.13 -18.94
CA PHE A 238 7.25 -13.74 -18.77
C PHE A 238 5.74 -13.58 -19.03
N ASP A 239 5.20 -14.28 -20.05
CA ASP A 239 3.76 -14.24 -20.34
C ASP A 239 2.92 -14.85 -19.21
N GLU A 240 3.42 -15.91 -18.56
CA GLU A 240 2.80 -16.51 -17.38
C GLU A 240 2.66 -15.47 -16.26
N VAL A 241 3.75 -14.79 -15.92
CA VAL A 241 3.73 -13.85 -14.77
C VAL A 241 2.88 -12.62 -15.05
N ILE A 242 2.87 -12.09 -16.27
CA ILE A 242 1.97 -11.00 -16.66
C ILE A 242 0.51 -11.39 -16.45
N LYS A 243 0.11 -12.57 -16.91
CA LYS A 243 -1.26 -13.07 -16.73
C LYS A 243 -1.62 -13.21 -15.24
N ARG A 244 -0.73 -13.80 -14.43
CA ARG A 244 -0.94 -13.97 -12.98
C ARG A 244 -0.93 -12.65 -12.22
N ALA A 245 -0.09 -11.69 -12.62
CA ALA A 245 -0.05 -10.34 -12.03
C ALA A 245 -1.36 -9.58 -12.25
N ASN A 246 -1.99 -9.75 -13.43
CA ASN A 246 -3.25 -9.11 -13.79
C ASN A 246 -4.50 -9.84 -13.22
N ASP A 247 -4.36 -11.07 -12.73
CA ASP A 247 -5.47 -11.81 -12.11
C ASP A 247 -5.81 -11.28 -10.71
N ASN A 248 -6.16 -10.00 -10.66
CA ASN A 248 -6.56 -9.28 -9.45
C ASN A 248 -7.38 -8.03 -9.80
N ASP A 249 -8.42 -7.76 -9.01
CA ASP A 249 -9.30 -6.59 -9.20
C ASP A 249 -8.66 -5.25 -8.80
N LEU A 250 -7.45 -5.26 -8.22
CA LEU A 250 -6.75 -4.08 -7.69
C LEU A 250 -5.54 -3.73 -8.57
N GLY A 251 -5.62 -2.64 -9.32
CA GLY A 251 -4.61 -2.23 -10.31
C GLY A 251 -4.01 -0.83 -10.04
N LEU A 252 -3.50 -0.56 -8.83
CA LEU A 252 -2.92 0.75 -8.50
C LEU A 252 -1.47 0.88 -8.98
N CYS A 253 -0.60 -0.07 -8.61
CA CYS A 253 0.82 -0.05 -8.97
C CYS A 253 1.33 -1.47 -9.25
N SER A 254 2.25 -1.60 -10.20
CA SER A 254 3.04 -2.81 -10.48
C SER A 254 4.52 -2.47 -10.53
N TYR A 255 5.37 -3.40 -10.09
CA TYR A 255 6.82 -3.30 -10.13
C TYR A 255 7.41 -4.40 -11.01
N LEU A 256 8.26 -4.02 -11.94
CA LEU A 256 8.93 -4.93 -12.85
C LEU A 256 10.45 -4.68 -12.86
N TYR A 257 11.21 -5.73 -12.60
CA TYR A 257 12.68 -5.69 -12.63
C TYR A 257 13.20 -6.60 -13.71
N THR A 258 13.83 -6.01 -14.72
CA THR A 258 14.45 -6.69 -15.87
C THR A 258 15.47 -5.79 -16.56
N ASN A 259 16.52 -6.36 -17.12
CA ASN A 259 17.47 -5.66 -18.01
C ASN A 259 17.10 -5.78 -19.49
N SER A 260 16.06 -6.54 -19.83
CA SER A 260 15.56 -6.67 -21.19
C SER A 260 14.64 -5.52 -21.55
N MET A 261 15.00 -4.75 -22.60
CA MET A 261 14.14 -3.68 -23.12
C MET A 261 12.79 -4.21 -23.61
N ASP A 262 12.77 -5.39 -24.22
CA ASP A 262 11.54 -6.00 -24.71
C ASP A 262 10.59 -6.35 -23.54
N LYS A 263 11.11 -6.97 -22.47
CA LYS A 263 10.31 -7.27 -21.27
C LYS A 263 9.83 -5.99 -20.57
N ALA A 264 10.68 -4.96 -20.52
CA ALA A 264 10.31 -3.66 -19.93
C ALA A 264 9.16 -3.01 -20.71
N HIS A 265 9.27 -2.98 -22.05
CA HIS A 265 8.23 -2.44 -22.93
C HIS A 265 6.93 -3.25 -22.85
N ILE A 266 7.00 -4.56 -23.05
CA ILE A 266 5.83 -5.45 -22.98
C ILE A 266 5.16 -5.37 -21.59
N GLY A 267 5.95 -5.35 -20.51
CA GLY A 267 5.44 -5.25 -19.16
C GLY A 267 4.73 -3.91 -18.89
N SER A 268 5.30 -2.79 -19.39
CA SER A 268 4.68 -1.47 -19.23
C SER A 268 3.35 -1.34 -19.98
N GLU A 269 3.15 -2.08 -21.07
CA GLU A 269 1.90 -2.09 -21.84
C GLU A 269 0.87 -3.09 -21.32
N LYS A 270 1.33 -4.27 -20.84
CA LYS A 270 0.42 -5.37 -20.51
C LYS A 270 0.06 -5.49 -19.03
N LEU A 271 0.81 -4.87 -18.10
CA LEU A 271 0.44 -4.83 -16.68
C LEU A 271 -0.72 -3.85 -16.47
N GLU A 272 -1.84 -4.36 -15.96
CA GLU A 272 -3.09 -3.63 -15.78
C GLU A 272 -3.06 -2.82 -14.48
N SER A 273 -2.20 -1.79 -14.44
CA SER A 273 -2.03 -0.91 -13.27
C SER A 273 -1.93 0.55 -13.70
N GLY A 274 -2.42 1.45 -12.85
CA GLY A 274 -2.33 2.89 -13.06
C GLY A 274 -0.88 3.41 -13.11
N VAL A 275 0.04 2.68 -12.46
CA VAL A 275 1.49 2.94 -12.50
C VAL A 275 2.22 1.61 -12.70
N VAL A 276 3.12 1.57 -13.68
CA VAL A 276 4.08 0.47 -13.84
C VAL A 276 5.48 1.02 -13.63
N ALA A 277 6.10 0.64 -12.52
CA ALA A 277 7.46 1.04 -12.14
C ALA A 277 8.45 -0.01 -12.67
N VAL A 278 9.34 0.39 -13.59
CA VAL A 278 10.36 -0.48 -14.16
C VAL A 278 11.72 -0.13 -13.57
N ASN A 279 12.39 -1.09 -12.93
CA ASN A 279 13.71 -0.96 -12.29
C ASN A 279 13.80 0.17 -11.25
N THR A 280 12.67 0.52 -10.63
CA THR A 280 12.57 1.53 -9.57
C THR A 280 11.55 1.09 -8.52
N GLY A 281 11.58 1.72 -7.34
CA GLY A 281 10.68 1.42 -6.21
C GLY A 281 10.01 2.63 -5.62
#